data_a0b80b1e81291147a3853137015f977b
#
_entry.id   a0b80b1e81291147a3853137015f977b
#
_cell.length_a   1.000
_cell.length_b   1.000
_cell.length_c   1.000
_cell.angle_alpha   90.00
_cell.angle_beta   90.00
_cell.angle_gamma   90.00
#
_symmetry.space_group_name_H-M   'P 1'
#
loop_
_entity.id
_entity.type
_entity.pdbx_description
1 polymer ?
#
loop_
_entity_poly.entity_id
_entity_poly.type
_entity_poly.pdbx_seq_one_letter_code
_entity_poly.pdbx_strand_id
1 'polypeptide(L)'
;AFGCVFVYVAYYCFMNYGLPGIMQCYDSGEFFSLLCIVLLIALPCCFLLLYGLYPLKFLLRKSNKSDASRVEVTKEKMPKLFTLIEEVAKSTGCKMPLHVFLSNEVNAFVFYNNTLQSILFPTRKNLVVGLGLFVNTNTEEVKSIIAHEFGHFAQSSMKIGSVIYYLNTVMYDMAFQEDRWDAWLDKYFRGLNNLCRFGGWYGAIGQIVLFLLYHILVFVKDVLRWMYKFVNRSYYSLSRQMEFDADRVACSIVGKEMFVSAMIKVNFASVAESNAVALWRRLLSAGKYAPFYDV
;
A
#
# COMPACT_ATOMS: atom_id res chain seq x y z
N ALA A 1 -7.32 -2.77 14.54
CA ALA A 1 -7.56 -2.27 15.91
C ALA A 1 -8.35 -0.95 15.89
N PHE A 2 -7.91 0.09 15.18
CA PHE A 2 -8.58 1.42 15.18
C PHE A 2 -10.03 1.34 14.67
N GLY A 3 -10.26 0.73 13.50
CA GLY A 3 -11.60 0.55 12.95
C GLY A 3 -12.53 -0.24 13.86
N CYS A 4 -12.02 -1.27 14.54
CA CYS A 4 -12.81 -2.06 15.49
C CYS A 4 -13.25 -1.22 16.70
N VAL A 5 -12.43 -0.28 17.17
CA VAL A 5 -12.81 0.61 18.28
C VAL A 5 -13.96 1.52 17.86
N PHE A 6 -13.90 2.12 16.66
CA PHE A 6 -14.97 2.97 16.14
C PHE A 6 -16.29 2.20 15.96
N VAL A 7 -16.20 1.00 15.39
CA VAL A 7 -17.37 0.12 15.22
C VAL A 7 -17.96 -0.26 16.58
N TYR A 8 -17.14 -0.60 17.55
CA TYR A 8 -17.59 -0.96 18.90
C TYR A 8 -18.23 0.23 19.61
N VAL A 9 -17.60 1.42 19.57
CA VAL A 9 -18.15 2.65 20.19
C VAL A 9 -19.47 3.02 19.55
N ALA A 10 -19.56 3.00 18.22
CA ALA A 10 -20.80 3.30 17.50
C ALA A 10 -21.93 2.31 17.86
N TYR A 11 -21.62 1.00 17.89
CA TYR A 11 -22.55 -0.04 18.29
C TYR A 11 -23.01 0.14 19.74
N TYR A 12 -22.09 0.39 20.66
CA TYR A 12 -22.37 0.60 22.07
C TYR A 12 -23.27 1.82 22.29
N CYS A 13 -22.96 2.96 21.68
CA CYS A 13 -23.77 4.16 21.78
C CYS A 13 -25.16 3.97 21.17
N PHE A 14 -25.25 3.32 20.01
CA PHE A 14 -26.55 3.07 19.38
C PHE A 14 -27.44 2.13 20.21
N MET A 15 -26.88 1.05 20.75
CA MET A 15 -27.66 0.07 21.51
C MET A 15 -28.08 0.57 22.89
N ASN A 16 -27.24 1.36 23.57
CA ASN A 16 -27.54 1.82 24.93
C ASN A 16 -28.31 3.12 25.03
N TYR A 17 -28.18 4.00 24.03
CA TYR A 17 -28.79 5.34 24.05
C TYR A 17 -29.73 5.58 22.86
N GLY A 18 -29.37 5.14 21.67
CA GLY A 18 -30.17 5.36 20.46
C GLY A 18 -31.43 4.50 20.44
N LEU A 19 -31.29 3.19 20.53
CA LEU A 19 -32.43 2.26 20.43
C LEU A 19 -33.47 2.43 21.56
N PRO A 20 -33.08 2.51 22.85
CA PRO A 20 -34.04 2.77 23.92
C PRO A 20 -34.75 4.11 23.79
N GLY A 21 -34.04 5.18 23.42
CA GLY A 21 -34.62 6.48 23.19
C GLY A 21 -35.61 6.51 22.03
N ILE A 22 -35.31 5.84 20.94
CA ILE A 22 -36.22 5.67 19.79
C ILE A 22 -37.49 4.95 20.21
N MET A 23 -37.35 3.82 20.96
CA MET A 23 -38.51 3.07 21.44
C MET A 23 -39.41 3.91 22.38
N GLN A 24 -38.78 4.61 23.33
CA GLN A 24 -39.52 5.47 24.28
C GLN A 24 -40.26 6.59 23.55
N CYS A 25 -39.65 7.26 22.58
CA CYS A 25 -40.29 8.33 21.82
C CYS A 25 -41.39 7.81 20.86
N TYR A 26 -41.21 6.59 20.34
CA TYR A 26 -42.24 5.93 19.52
C TYR A 26 -43.50 5.64 20.36
N ASP A 27 -43.33 5.10 21.56
CA ASP A 27 -44.43 4.76 22.48
C ASP A 27 -45.15 6.01 23.02
N SER A 28 -44.41 7.13 23.20
CA SER A 28 -44.99 8.40 23.63
C SER A 28 -45.64 9.23 22.54
N GLY A 29 -45.47 8.86 21.27
CA GLY A 29 -45.99 9.58 20.12
C GLY A 29 -45.31 10.93 19.84
N GLU A 30 -44.16 11.19 20.46
CA GLU A 30 -43.40 12.44 20.30
C GLU A 30 -42.51 12.39 19.07
N PHE A 31 -43.11 12.66 17.91
CA PHE A 31 -42.39 12.62 16.62
C PHE A 31 -41.17 13.55 16.57
N PHE A 32 -41.23 14.71 17.22
CA PHE A 32 -40.14 15.69 17.22
C PHE A 32 -38.93 15.17 18.04
N SER A 33 -39.17 14.59 19.20
CA SER A 33 -38.13 13.97 20.04
C SER A 33 -37.48 12.81 19.36
N LEU A 34 -38.25 11.97 18.66
CA LEU A 34 -37.73 10.88 17.80
C LEU A 34 -36.81 11.38 16.73
N LEU A 35 -37.20 12.45 16.01
CA LEU A 35 -36.37 13.06 14.97
C LEU A 35 -35.05 13.60 15.54
N CYS A 36 -35.08 14.23 16.69
CA CYS A 36 -33.87 14.74 17.37
C CYS A 36 -32.94 13.63 17.79
N ILE A 37 -33.41 12.49 18.32
CA ILE A 37 -32.59 11.34 18.70
C ILE A 37 -31.97 10.71 17.48
N VAL A 38 -32.71 10.54 16.39
CA VAL A 38 -32.18 9.98 15.14
C VAL A 38 -31.06 10.87 14.58
N LEU A 39 -31.27 12.19 14.54
CA LEU A 39 -30.27 13.13 14.02
C LEU A 39 -29.04 13.25 14.91
N LEU A 40 -29.21 13.23 16.24
CA LEU A 40 -28.12 13.48 17.18
C LEU A 40 -27.30 12.22 17.55
N ILE A 41 -27.91 11.03 17.47
CA ILE A 41 -27.25 9.79 17.91
C ILE A 41 -27.08 8.83 16.75
N ALA A 42 -28.15 8.48 16.03
CA ALA A 42 -28.09 7.43 15.01
C ALA A 42 -27.22 7.82 13.81
N LEU A 43 -27.33 9.07 13.32
CA LEU A 43 -26.50 9.53 12.20
C LEU A 43 -25.01 9.59 12.51
N PRO A 44 -24.55 10.18 13.64
CA PRO A 44 -23.14 10.15 14.03
C PRO A 44 -22.62 8.72 14.24
N CYS A 45 -23.40 7.83 14.86
CA CYS A 45 -23.02 6.43 15.04
C CYS A 45 -22.86 5.71 13.70
N CYS A 46 -23.77 5.87 12.77
CA CYS A 46 -23.69 5.34 11.41
C CYS A 46 -22.45 5.87 10.68
N PHE A 47 -22.16 7.15 10.87
CA PHE A 47 -20.97 7.80 10.32
C PHE A 47 -19.67 7.20 10.87
N LEU A 48 -19.55 7.04 12.19
CA LEU A 48 -18.37 6.41 12.81
C LEU A 48 -18.19 4.96 12.35
N LEU A 49 -19.28 4.22 12.15
CA LEU A 49 -19.29 2.89 11.56
C LEU A 49 -18.69 2.89 10.15
N LEU A 50 -19.17 3.77 9.26
CA LEU A 50 -18.69 3.89 7.89
C LEU A 50 -17.21 4.30 7.86
N TYR A 51 -16.80 5.22 8.72
CA TYR A 51 -15.40 5.64 8.84
C TYR A 51 -14.50 4.51 9.36
N GLY A 52 -14.98 3.72 10.32
CA GLY A 52 -14.27 2.54 10.84
C GLY A 52 -14.13 1.42 9.79
N LEU A 53 -15.08 1.31 8.86
CA LEU A 53 -15.03 0.36 7.75
C LEU A 53 -14.22 0.86 6.54
N TYR A 54 -13.87 2.13 6.49
CA TYR A 54 -13.11 2.72 5.38
C TYR A 54 -11.82 1.97 5.03
N PRO A 55 -11.00 1.45 5.97
CA PRO A 55 -9.83 0.65 5.66
C PRO A 55 -10.14 -0.65 4.91
N LEU A 56 -11.39 -1.19 5.02
CA LEU A 56 -11.80 -2.39 4.28
C LEU A 56 -11.80 -2.18 2.77
N LYS A 57 -12.02 -0.96 2.30
CA LYS A 57 -11.93 -0.59 0.88
C LYS A 57 -10.58 -1.02 0.27
N PHE A 58 -9.49 -0.90 1.04
CA PHE A 58 -8.16 -1.29 0.60
C PHE A 58 -7.94 -2.79 0.59
N LEU A 59 -8.64 -3.53 1.47
CA LEU A 59 -8.65 -5.00 1.45
C LEU A 59 -9.31 -5.55 0.19
N LEU A 60 -10.32 -4.84 -0.32
CA LEU A 60 -11.06 -5.22 -1.53
C LEU A 60 -10.42 -4.69 -2.82
N ARG A 61 -9.41 -3.82 -2.73
CA ARG A 61 -8.71 -3.28 -3.89
C ARG A 61 -7.89 -4.38 -4.56
N LYS A 62 -8.42 -4.94 -5.62
CA LYS A 62 -7.73 -5.89 -6.47
C LYS A 62 -6.51 -5.19 -7.08
N SER A 63 -5.32 -5.72 -6.85
CA SER A 63 -4.11 -5.24 -7.52
C SER A 63 -4.19 -5.65 -8.99
N ASN A 64 -4.84 -4.82 -9.82
CA ASN A 64 -4.93 -5.01 -11.26
C ASN A 64 -3.73 -4.43 -12.00
N LYS A 65 -2.54 -4.52 -11.43
CA LYS A 65 -1.33 -4.29 -12.21
C LYS A 65 -0.90 -5.58 -12.87
N SER A 66 -1.65 -6.04 -13.87
CA SER A 66 -1.06 -6.78 -14.98
C SER A 66 -0.22 -5.76 -15.75
N ASP A 67 1.04 -5.60 -15.39
CA ASP A 67 1.96 -4.82 -16.21
C ASP A 67 2.09 -5.54 -17.54
N ALA A 68 1.51 -4.95 -18.59
CA ALA A 68 1.57 -5.43 -19.97
C ALA A 68 3.03 -5.55 -20.50
N SER A 69 3.99 -5.07 -19.71
CA SER A 69 5.43 -5.11 -20.03
C SER A 69 6.15 -6.38 -19.58
N ARG A 70 5.47 -7.34 -18.92
CA ARG A 70 6.08 -8.57 -18.39
C ARG A 70 5.67 -9.79 -19.21
N VAL A 71 6.65 -10.57 -19.65
CA VAL A 71 6.45 -11.79 -20.42
C VAL A 71 6.88 -12.97 -19.55
N GLU A 72 5.99 -13.92 -19.34
CA GLU A 72 6.32 -15.15 -18.63
C GLU A 72 7.22 -16.04 -19.49
N VAL A 73 8.25 -16.59 -18.88
CA VAL A 73 9.19 -17.52 -19.53
C VAL A 73 9.21 -18.85 -18.83
N THR A 74 9.39 -19.90 -19.63
CA THR A 74 9.49 -21.30 -19.17
C THR A 74 10.92 -21.82 -19.30
N LYS A 75 11.22 -22.91 -18.58
CA LYS A 75 12.52 -23.57 -18.62
C LYS A 75 12.91 -24.03 -20.03
N GLU A 76 11.90 -24.37 -20.84
CA GLU A 76 12.11 -24.80 -22.24
C GLU A 76 12.63 -23.68 -23.14
N LYS A 77 12.14 -22.46 -22.91
CA LYS A 77 12.51 -21.26 -23.71
C LYS A 77 13.85 -20.66 -23.28
N MET A 78 14.17 -20.70 -21.99
CA MET A 78 15.37 -20.07 -21.42
C MET A 78 16.10 -21.01 -20.44
N PRO A 79 16.64 -22.16 -20.90
CA PRO A 79 17.25 -23.18 -20.02
C PRO A 79 18.42 -22.63 -19.19
N LYS A 80 19.26 -21.77 -19.78
CA LYS A 80 20.42 -21.16 -19.09
C LYS A 80 20.01 -20.28 -17.92
N LEU A 81 18.94 -19.47 -18.05
CA LEU A 81 18.45 -18.66 -16.99
C LEU A 81 17.91 -19.52 -15.83
N PHE A 82 17.16 -20.57 -16.16
CA PHE A 82 16.62 -21.47 -15.14
C PHE A 82 17.70 -22.24 -14.40
N THR A 83 18.76 -22.67 -15.09
CA THR A 83 19.94 -23.32 -14.46
C THR A 83 20.57 -22.35 -13.44
N LEU A 84 20.76 -21.08 -13.81
CA LEU A 84 21.32 -20.06 -12.92
C LEU A 84 20.44 -19.82 -11.71
N ILE A 85 19.11 -19.73 -11.91
CA ILE A 85 18.14 -19.57 -10.82
C ILE A 85 18.15 -20.80 -9.89
N GLU A 86 18.25 -22.02 -10.44
CA GLU A 86 18.35 -23.28 -9.68
C GLU A 86 19.61 -23.32 -8.82
N GLU A 87 20.76 -22.90 -9.36
CA GLU A 87 22.01 -22.80 -8.61
C GLU A 87 21.89 -21.84 -7.42
N VAL A 88 21.36 -20.66 -7.67
CA VAL A 88 21.15 -19.65 -6.61
C VAL A 88 20.16 -20.15 -5.58
N ALA A 89 19.05 -20.76 -6.00
CA ALA A 89 18.06 -21.31 -5.08
C ALA A 89 18.65 -22.39 -4.16
N LYS A 90 19.50 -23.28 -4.70
CA LYS A 90 20.22 -24.29 -3.91
C LYS A 90 21.21 -23.67 -2.93
N SER A 91 21.99 -22.67 -3.38
CA SER A 91 23.00 -22.01 -2.55
C SER A 91 22.38 -21.21 -1.40
N THR A 92 21.19 -20.63 -1.61
CA THR A 92 20.47 -19.86 -0.59
C THR A 92 19.54 -20.71 0.26
N GLY A 93 19.31 -21.99 -0.08
CA GLY A 93 18.31 -22.85 0.57
C GLY A 93 16.87 -22.43 0.31
N CYS A 94 16.63 -21.59 -0.69
CA CYS A 94 15.31 -21.06 -1.01
C CYS A 94 14.54 -21.96 -1.97
N LYS A 95 13.20 -21.89 -1.90
CA LYS A 95 12.33 -22.57 -2.88
C LYS A 95 12.40 -21.81 -4.21
N MET A 96 12.30 -22.55 -5.32
CA MET A 96 12.16 -21.98 -6.65
C MET A 96 10.96 -21.04 -6.75
N PRO A 97 11.07 -19.93 -7.50
CA PRO A 97 9.94 -19.07 -7.80
C PRO A 97 8.81 -19.84 -8.50
N LEU A 98 7.57 -19.40 -8.32
CA LEU A 98 6.42 -20.05 -8.97
C LEU A 98 6.41 -19.76 -10.47
N HIS A 99 6.61 -18.49 -10.83
CA HIS A 99 6.72 -18.03 -12.22
C HIS A 99 7.94 -17.11 -12.34
N VAL A 100 8.57 -17.16 -13.52
CA VAL A 100 9.66 -16.27 -13.90
C VAL A 100 9.19 -15.41 -15.06
N PHE A 101 9.36 -14.11 -14.93
CA PHE A 101 8.99 -13.13 -15.94
C PHE A 101 10.21 -12.36 -16.43
N LEU A 102 10.18 -11.95 -17.69
CA LEU A 102 11.11 -10.98 -18.24
C LEU A 102 10.43 -9.61 -18.34
N SER A 103 11.16 -8.56 -18.08
CA SER A 103 10.77 -7.16 -18.32
C SER A 103 11.82 -6.46 -19.18
N ASN A 104 11.51 -5.28 -19.68
CA ASN A 104 12.46 -4.44 -20.41
C ASN A 104 13.34 -3.56 -19.50
N GLU A 105 13.19 -3.65 -18.19
CA GLU A 105 13.89 -2.84 -17.20
C GLU A 105 15.34 -3.31 -16.98
N VAL A 106 16.20 -2.43 -16.43
CA VAL A 106 17.54 -2.79 -15.93
C VAL A 106 17.45 -3.09 -14.44
N ASN A 107 16.66 -4.10 -14.08
CA ASN A 107 16.45 -4.49 -12.68
C ASN A 107 16.00 -5.95 -12.56
N ALA A 108 16.15 -6.55 -11.38
CA ALA A 108 15.43 -7.76 -10.99
C ALA A 108 14.64 -7.47 -9.72
N PHE A 109 13.52 -8.15 -9.52
CA PHE A 109 12.76 -8.06 -8.28
C PHE A 109 11.82 -9.23 -8.09
N VAL A 110 11.42 -9.38 -6.83
CA VAL A 110 10.50 -10.43 -6.40
C VAL A 110 9.17 -9.82 -6.01
N PHE A 111 8.08 -10.48 -6.38
CA PHE A 111 6.74 -10.02 -6.00
C PHE A 111 5.78 -11.16 -5.68
N TYR A 112 4.70 -10.82 -4.98
CA TYR A 112 3.57 -11.72 -4.71
C TYR A 112 2.39 -11.36 -5.61
N ASN A 113 1.69 -12.35 -6.15
CA ASN A 113 0.49 -12.11 -6.96
C ASN A 113 -0.62 -11.39 -6.17
N ASN A 114 -0.81 -11.77 -4.92
CA ASN A 114 -1.80 -11.19 -4.03
C ASN A 114 -1.15 -10.83 -2.70
N THR A 115 -0.88 -9.55 -2.48
CA THR A 115 -0.20 -9.05 -1.28
C THR A 115 -0.95 -9.44 0.00
N LEU A 116 -2.29 -9.36 0.00
CA LEU A 116 -3.10 -9.71 1.18
C LEU A 116 -3.13 -11.21 1.46
N GLN A 117 -3.26 -12.04 0.41
CA GLN A 117 -3.18 -13.49 0.60
C GLN A 117 -1.80 -13.93 1.06
N SER A 118 -0.73 -13.25 0.60
CA SER A 118 0.64 -13.57 1.01
C SER A 118 0.94 -13.20 2.47
N ILE A 119 0.20 -12.24 3.04
CA ILE A 119 0.30 -11.89 4.46
C ILE A 119 -0.33 -12.99 5.33
N LEU A 120 -1.49 -13.50 4.93
CA LEU A 120 -2.26 -14.49 5.69
C LEU A 120 -1.81 -15.93 5.44
N PHE A 121 -1.38 -16.25 4.22
CA PHE A 121 -0.99 -17.60 3.80
C PHE A 121 0.43 -17.63 3.22
N PRO A 122 1.18 -18.72 3.38
CA PRO A 122 2.50 -18.90 2.78
C PRO A 122 2.36 -19.11 1.26
N THR A 123 2.34 -18.03 0.50
CA THR A 123 2.30 -18.07 -0.97
C THR A 123 3.72 -18.12 -1.55
N ARG A 124 3.87 -18.77 -2.71
CA ARG A 124 5.13 -18.75 -3.46
C ARG A 124 5.29 -17.39 -4.13
N LYS A 125 6.53 -16.96 -4.24
CA LYS A 125 6.92 -15.69 -4.86
C LYS A 125 7.20 -15.88 -6.34
N ASN A 126 7.06 -14.83 -7.12
CA ASN A 126 7.44 -14.76 -8.53
C ASN A 126 8.71 -13.91 -8.66
N LEU A 127 9.52 -14.21 -9.67
CA LEU A 127 10.75 -13.49 -10.00
C LEU A 127 10.56 -12.75 -11.32
N VAL A 128 10.92 -11.48 -11.36
CA VAL A 128 11.11 -10.72 -12.61
C VAL A 128 12.58 -10.48 -12.82
N VAL A 129 13.05 -10.71 -14.03
CA VAL A 129 14.44 -10.42 -14.45
C VAL A 129 14.37 -9.49 -15.65
N GLY A 130 15.00 -8.34 -15.55
CA GLY A 130 15.04 -7.37 -16.63
C GLY A 130 16.03 -7.74 -17.72
N LEU A 131 15.63 -7.59 -18.98
CA LEU A 131 16.49 -7.82 -20.14
C LEU A 131 17.71 -6.88 -20.13
N GLY A 132 17.54 -5.68 -19.61
CA GLY A 132 18.65 -4.73 -19.48
C GLY A 132 19.79 -5.21 -18.59
N LEU A 133 19.56 -6.15 -17.67
CA LEU A 133 20.63 -6.78 -16.90
C LEU A 133 21.56 -7.58 -17.77
N PHE A 134 21.03 -8.41 -18.68
CA PHE A 134 21.84 -9.26 -19.56
C PHE A 134 22.69 -8.47 -20.56
N VAL A 135 22.28 -7.24 -20.87
CA VAL A 135 23.03 -6.34 -21.79
C VAL A 135 24.19 -5.68 -21.04
N ASN A 136 24.01 -5.32 -19.77
CA ASN A 136 24.95 -4.48 -19.04
C ASN A 136 25.86 -5.25 -18.08
N THR A 137 25.57 -6.54 -17.83
CA THR A 137 26.32 -7.35 -16.84
C THR A 137 26.70 -8.72 -17.41
N ASN A 138 27.71 -9.34 -16.84
CA ASN A 138 28.09 -10.71 -17.15
C ASN A 138 27.27 -11.75 -16.36
N THR A 139 27.43 -13.04 -16.68
CA THR A 139 26.63 -14.11 -16.05
C THR A 139 26.79 -14.17 -14.53
N GLU A 140 28.03 -14.02 -14.02
CA GLU A 140 28.27 -14.02 -12.57
C GLU A 140 27.69 -12.77 -11.88
N GLU A 141 27.69 -11.64 -12.55
CA GLU A 141 27.03 -10.42 -12.06
C GLU A 141 25.50 -10.58 -12.05
N VAL A 142 24.89 -11.18 -13.08
CA VAL A 142 23.45 -11.53 -13.07
C VAL A 142 23.15 -12.49 -11.93
N LYS A 143 24.00 -13.51 -11.71
CA LYS A 143 23.88 -14.45 -10.60
C LYS A 143 23.90 -13.75 -9.26
N SER A 144 24.78 -12.75 -9.11
CA SER A 144 24.90 -11.90 -7.93
C SER A 144 23.61 -11.14 -7.64
N ILE A 145 23.00 -10.53 -8.66
CA ILE A 145 21.75 -9.78 -8.52
C ILE A 145 20.59 -10.71 -8.14
N ILE A 146 20.50 -11.87 -8.81
CA ILE A 146 19.49 -12.87 -8.46
C ILE A 146 19.73 -13.42 -7.04
N ALA A 147 20.97 -13.58 -6.59
CA ALA A 147 21.30 -14.01 -5.24
C ALA A 147 20.87 -12.96 -4.20
N HIS A 148 21.03 -11.66 -4.47
CA HIS A 148 20.51 -10.59 -3.64
C HIS A 148 18.99 -10.68 -3.50
N GLU A 149 18.25 -10.85 -4.62
CA GLU A 149 16.79 -11.03 -4.59
C GLU A 149 16.38 -12.29 -3.81
N PHE A 150 17.16 -13.37 -3.92
CA PHE A 150 16.94 -14.58 -3.13
C PHE A 150 17.29 -14.37 -1.64
N GLY A 151 18.21 -13.47 -1.32
CA GLY A 151 18.42 -12.99 0.05
C GLY A 151 17.16 -12.45 0.66
N HIS A 152 16.38 -11.64 -0.07
CA HIS A 152 15.04 -11.21 0.33
C HIS A 152 14.03 -12.38 0.43
N PHE A 153 14.18 -13.44 -0.40
CA PHE A 153 13.31 -14.62 -0.30
C PHE A 153 13.49 -15.37 1.03
N ALA A 154 14.72 -15.49 1.51
CA ALA A 154 15.04 -16.21 2.74
C ALA A 154 14.52 -15.50 4.00
N GLN A 155 14.34 -14.19 3.92
CA GLN A 155 13.96 -13.37 5.08
C GLN A 155 12.46 -13.44 5.38
N SER A 156 12.12 -13.78 6.62
CA SER A 156 10.74 -13.65 7.15
C SER A 156 10.28 -12.19 7.19
N SER A 157 11.22 -11.26 7.24
CA SER A 157 11.02 -9.82 7.29
C SER A 157 10.32 -9.24 6.05
N MET A 158 10.40 -9.89 4.88
CA MET A 158 9.62 -9.48 3.71
C MET A 158 8.10 -9.49 3.94
N LYS A 159 7.58 -10.44 4.74
CA LYS A 159 6.16 -10.44 5.10
C LYS A 159 5.82 -9.23 5.95
N ILE A 160 6.68 -8.92 6.93
CA ILE A 160 6.54 -7.73 7.79
C ILE A 160 6.62 -6.47 6.93
N GLY A 161 7.59 -6.38 6.01
CA GLY A 161 7.72 -5.27 5.06
C GLY A 161 6.47 -5.04 4.22
N SER A 162 5.87 -6.10 3.69
CA SER A 162 4.62 -6.02 2.92
C SER A 162 3.43 -5.55 3.76
N VAL A 163 3.32 -6.01 5.03
CA VAL A 163 2.30 -5.54 5.97
C VAL A 163 2.47 -4.07 6.29
N ILE A 164 3.71 -3.64 6.57
CA ILE A 164 4.01 -2.24 6.89
C ILE A 164 3.75 -1.35 5.68
N TYR A 165 4.17 -1.76 4.48
CA TYR A 165 3.88 -1.03 3.24
C TYR A 165 2.37 -0.85 3.04
N TYR A 166 1.60 -1.91 3.24
CA TYR A 166 0.14 -1.85 3.15
C TYR A 166 -0.46 -0.91 4.20
N LEU A 167 -0.05 -1.03 5.46
CA LEU A 167 -0.50 -0.14 6.53
C LEU A 167 -0.13 1.32 6.26
N ASN A 168 1.08 1.56 5.75
CA ASN A 168 1.52 2.90 5.38
C ASN A 168 0.66 3.48 4.25
N THR A 169 0.34 2.70 3.23
CA THR A 169 -0.54 3.14 2.14
C THR A 169 -1.92 3.51 2.67
N VAL A 170 -2.51 2.67 3.52
CA VAL A 170 -3.81 2.95 4.14
C VAL A 170 -3.77 4.20 5.02
N MET A 171 -2.75 4.32 5.88
CA MET A 171 -2.60 5.49 6.75
C MET A 171 -2.36 6.78 5.94
N TYR A 172 -1.57 6.70 4.85
CA TYR A 172 -1.32 7.82 3.97
C TYR A 172 -2.63 8.29 3.29
N ASP A 173 -3.36 7.36 2.71
CA ASP A 173 -4.61 7.67 2.03
C ASP A 173 -5.65 8.27 3.00
N MET A 174 -5.75 7.73 4.22
CA MET A 174 -6.67 8.27 5.24
C MET A 174 -6.25 9.63 5.81
N ALA A 175 -4.94 9.90 5.89
CA ALA A 175 -4.41 11.08 6.56
C ALA A 175 -4.16 12.27 5.62
N PHE A 176 -3.82 12.01 4.35
CA PHE A 176 -3.31 13.02 3.42
C PHE A 176 -4.09 13.14 2.12
N GLN A 177 -4.80 12.09 1.69
CA GLN A 177 -5.62 12.21 0.48
C GLN A 177 -6.98 12.83 0.84
N GLU A 178 -7.28 13.94 0.17
CA GLU A 178 -8.63 14.49 0.13
C GLU A 178 -9.46 13.65 -0.86
N ASP A 179 -10.06 12.59 -0.34
CA ASP A 179 -10.91 11.70 -1.13
C ASP A 179 -12.31 12.32 -1.29
N ARG A 180 -13.10 11.75 -2.22
CA ARG A 180 -14.54 12.05 -2.35
C ARG A 180 -15.29 12.00 -1.01
N TRP A 181 -14.79 11.23 -0.06
CA TRP A 181 -15.30 11.12 1.30
C TRP A 181 -15.14 12.40 2.11
N ASP A 182 -13.99 13.06 2.04
CA ASP A 182 -13.76 14.32 2.77
C ASP A 182 -14.68 15.43 2.23
N ALA A 183 -14.81 15.53 0.91
CA ALA A 183 -15.72 16.47 0.28
C ALA A 183 -17.20 16.17 0.61
N TRP A 184 -17.57 14.87 0.65
CA TRP A 184 -18.91 14.44 1.06
C TRP A 184 -19.17 14.75 2.54
N LEU A 185 -18.19 14.51 3.40
CA LEU A 185 -18.24 14.84 4.81
C LEU A 185 -18.46 16.32 5.06
N ASP A 186 -17.66 17.15 4.43
CA ASP A 186 -17.79 18.61 4.52
C ASP A 186 -19.18 19.09 4.08
N LYS A 187 -19.71 18.51 3.02
CA LYS A 187 -21.06 18.79 2.56
C LYS A 187 -22.11 18.33 3.56
N TYR A 188 -21.92 17.14 4.14
CA TYR A 188 -22.82 16.56 5.15
C TYR A 188 -22.83 17.41 6.44
N PHE A 189 -21.66 17.75 7.00
CA PHE A 189 -21.56 18.59 8.19
C PHE A 189 -22.14 19.98 7.96
N ARG A 190 -21.90 20.60 6.80
CA ARG A 190 -22.52 21.89 6.45
C ARG A 190 -24.03 21.79 6.34
N GLY A 191 -24.56 20.72 5.75
CA GLY A 191 -26.00 20.49 5.65
C GLY A 191 -26.66 20.33 7.01
N LEU A 192 -26.08 19.50 7.90
CA LEU A 192 -26.57 19.31 9.26
C LEU A 192 -26.49 20.59 10.10
N ASN A 193 -25.40 21.35 9.99
CA ASN A 193 -25.25 22.62 10.71
C ASN A 193 -26.30 23.64 10.29
N ASN A 194 -26.66 23.69 9.01
CA ASN A 194 -27.72 24.53 8.51
C ASN A 194 -29.11 24.12 9.07
N LEU A 195 -29.38 22.81 9.14
CA LEU A 195 -30.61 22.28 9.74
C LEU A 195 -30.69 22.63 11.22
N CYS A 196 -29.59 22.48 11.96
CA CYS A 196 -29.54 22.84 13.41
C CYS A 196 -29.80 24.32 13.67
N ARG A 197 -29.50 25.23 12.74
CA ARG A 197 -29.76 26.67 12.89
C ARG A 197 -31.26 27.04 13.03
N PHE A 198 -32.14 26.19 12.49
CA PHE A 198 -33.60 26.41 12.56
C PHE A 198 -34.26 25.75 13.77
N GLY A 199 -33.52 24.89 14.53
CA GLY A 199 -34.08 24.08 15.61
C GLY A 199 -34.16 24.72 16.99
N GLY A 200 -33.94 26.04 17.15
CA GLY A 200 -33.97 26.70 18.47
C GLY A 200 -32.98 26.09 19.47
N TRP A 201 -33.44 25.80 20.71
CA TRP A 201 -32.62 25.20 21.77
C TRP A 201 -32.03 23.83 21.39
N TYR A 202 -32.83 22.96 20.77
CA TYR A 202 -32.35 21.64 20.28
C TYR A 202 -31.33 21.78 19.14
N GLY A 203 -31.48 22.79 18.32
CA GLY A 203 -30.51 23.13 17.29
C GLY A 203 -29.15 23.54 17.85
N ALA A 204 -29.12 24.27 18.94
CA ALA A 204 -27.90 24.68 19.65
C ALA A 204 -27.13 23.43 20.19
N ILE A 205 -27.84 22.46 20.78
CA ILE A 205 -27.26 21.21 21.23
C ILE A 205 -26.70 20.43 20.02
N GLY A 206 -27.43 20.34 18.92
CA GLY A 206 -27.00 19.73 17.69
C GLY A 206 -25.71 20.34 17.13
N GLN A 207 -25.58 21.66 17.15
CA GLN A 207 -24.33 22.33 16.71
C GLN A 207 -23.13 21.97 17.59
N ILE A 208 -23.32 21.88 18.92
CA ILE A 208 -22.25 21.47 19.86
C ILE A 208 -21.81 20.04 19.54
N VAL A 209 -22.74 19.13 19.33
CA VAL A 209 -22.42 17.72 18.99
C VAL A 209 -21.67 17.63 17.66
N LEU A 210 -22.12 18.35 16.63
CA LEU A 210 -21.44 18.40 15.33
C LEU A 210 -20.02 18.99 15.44
N PHE A 211 -19.87 20.04 16.23
CA PHE A 211 -18.56 20.64 16.51
C PHE A 211 -17.61 19.64 17.17
N LEU A 212 -18.07 18.93 18.20
CA LEU A 212 -17.28 17.90 18.87
C LEU A 212 -16.89 16.76 17.91
N LEU A 213 -17.83 16.26 17.11
CA LEU A 213 -17.58 15.22 16.12
C LEU A 213 -16.54 15.65 15.08
N TYR A 214 -16.65 16.87 14.58
CA TYR A 214 -15.65 17.41 13.64
C TYR A 214 -14.25 17.44 14.25
N HIS A 215 -14.11 17.91 15.49
CA HIS A 215 -12.81 17.94 16.17
C HIS A 215 -12.26 16.55 16.47
N ILE A 216 -13.11 15.58 16.79
CA ILE A 216 -12.70 14.18 16.96
C ILE A 216 -12.14 13.65 15.63
N LEU A 217 -12.77 13.94 14.49
CA LEU A 217 -12.26 13.50 13.18
C LEU A 217 -10.91 14.14 12.83
N VAL A 218 -10.78 15.45 13.08
CA VAL A 218 -9.50 16.16 12.88
C VAL A 218 -8.41 15.54 13.76
N PHE A 219 -8.70 15.31 15.04
CA PHE A 219 -7.78 14.66 15.97
C PHE A 219 -7.37 13.25 15.48
N VAL A 220 -8.31 12.46 14.99
CA VAL A 220 -8.01 11.12 14.44
C VAL A 220 -7.08 11.22 13.23
N LYS A 221 -7.32 12.19 12.33
CA LYS A 221 -6.40 12.44 11.19
C LYS A 221 -4.99 12.82 11.65
N ASP A 222 -4.86 13.64 12.68
CA ASP A 222 -3.56 14.03 13.24
C ASP A 222 -2.84 12.85 13.89
N VAL A 223 -3.56 12.00 14.63
CA VAL A 223 -3.01 10.74 15.17
C VAL A 223 -2.54 9.82 14.05
N LEU A 224 -3.31 9.67 12.97
CA LEU A 224 -2.92 8.86 11.80
C LEU A 224 -1.67 9.43 11.11
N ARG A 225 -1.56 10.75 10.97
CA ARG A 225 -0.36 11.43 10.44
C ARG A 225 0.87 11.18 11.31
N TRP A 226 0.70 11.25 12.62
CA TRP A 226 1.78 10.95 13.56
C TRP A 226 2.19 9.48 13.48
N MET A 227 1.24 8.55 13.49
CA MET A 227 1.48 7.11 13.34
C MET A 227 2.19 6.80 12.01
N TYR A 228 1.77 7.40 10.90
CA TYR A 228 2.41 7.25 9.60
C TYR A 228 3.90 7.66 9.66
N LYS A 229 4.21 8.82 10.24
CA LYS A 229 5.60 9.28 10.39
C LYS A 229 6.42 8.34 11.27
N PHE A 230 5.84 7.86 12.37
CA PHE A 230 6.51 6.94 13.29
C PHE A 230 6.79 5.58 12.64
N VAL A 231 5.79 4.99 11.99
CA VAL A 231 5.91 3.70 11.29
C VAL A 231 6.90 3.79 10.15
N ASN A 232 6.87 4.85 9.34
CA ASN A 232 7.84 5.06 8.28
C ASN A 232 9.28 5.14 8.80
N ARG A 233 9.50 5.89 9.88
CA ARG A 233 10.83 6.00 10.49
C ARG A 233 11.37 4.64 10.93
N SER A 234 10.53 3.84 11.58
CA SER A 234 10.87 2.48 12.01
C SER A 234 11.09 1.54 10.81
N TYR A 235 10.25 1.68 9.77
CA TYR A 235 10.34 0.89 8.56
C TYR A 235 11.64 1.14 7.78
N TYR A 236 12.09 2.39 7.66
CA TYR A 236 13.36 2.69 6.99
C TYR A 236 14.56 2.02 7.67
N SER A 237 14.56 1.94 9.01
CA SER A 237 15.61 1.22 9.73
C SER A 237 15.57 -0.28 9.43
N LEU A 238 14.38 -0.90 9.48
CA LEU A 238 14.20 -2.31 9.17
C LEU A 238 14.53 -2.62 7.69
N SER A 239 14.09 -1.77 6.76
CA SER A 239 14.37 -1.92 5.33
C SER A 239 15.87 -1.93 5.06
N ARG A 240 16.62 -1.00 5.68
CA ARG A 240 18.08 -0.99 5.55
C ARG A 240 18.75 -2.27 6.09
N GLN A 241 18.25 -2.80 7.19
CA GLN A 241 18.74 -4.08 7.71
C GLN A 241 18.48 -5.23 6.74
N MET A 242 17.29 -5.23 6.12
CA MET A 242 16.93 -6.24 5.11
C MET A 242 17.84 -6.18 3.89
N GLU A 243 18.20 -4.97 3.43
CA GLU A 243 19.17 -4.81 2.33
C GLU A 243 20.54 -5.34 2.70
N PHE A 244 21.07 -5.00 3.89
CA PHE A 244 22.36 -5.53 4.35
C PHE A 244 22.38 -7.05 4.46
N ASP A 245 21.28 -7.65 4.87
CA ASP A 245 21.19 -9.12 4.95
C ASP A 245 21.14 -9.76 3.54
N ALA A 246 20.44 -9.13 2.57
CA ALA A 246 20.41 -9.57 1.18
C ALA A 246 21.78 -9.41 0.51
N ASP A 247 22.47 -8.28 0.74
CA ASP A 247 23.83 -8.04 0.28
C ASP A 247 24.80 -9.11 0.81
N ARG A 248 24.68 -9.46 2.10
CA ARG A 248 25.50 -10.52 2.72
C ARG A 248 25.30 -11.87 2.05
N VAL A 249 24.04 -12.23 1.71
CA VAL A 249 23.73 -13.47 1.00
C VAL A 249 24.37 -13.45 -0.39
N ALA A 250 24.20 -12.37 -1.16
CA ALA A 250 24.81 -12.24 -2.48
C ALA A 250 26.34 -12.34 -2.43
N CYS A 251 26.98 -11.59 -1.51
CA CYS A 251 28.43 -11.64 -1.31
C CYS A 251 28.94 -13.03 -0.90
N SER A 252 28.16 -13.80 -0.17
CA SER A 252 28.56 -15.16 0.24
C SER A 252 28.57 -16.16 -0.92
N ILE A 253 27.80 -15.89 -1.99
CA ILE A 253 27.66 -16.79 -3.14
C ILE A 253 28.66 -16.47 -4.25
N VAL A 254 28.82 -15.19 -4.59
CA VAL A 254 29.62 -14.76 -5.76
C VAL A 254 30.89 -13.99 -5.37
N GLY A 255 31.06 -13.65 -4.09
CA GLY A 255 32.15 -12.83 -3.60
C GLY A 255 31.83 -11.32 -3.67
N LYS A 256 32.48 -10.56 -2.79
CA LYS A 256 32.23 -9.13 -2.59
C LYS A 256 32.54 -8.29 -3.84
N GLU A 257 33.65 -8.56 -4.51
CA GLU A 257 34.09 -7.77 -5.68
C GLU A 257 33.08 -7.87 -6.84
N MET A 258 32.61 -9.09 -7.12
CA MET A 258 31.65 -9.36 -8.18
C MET A 258 30.29 -8.69 -7.85
N PHE A 259 29.84 -8.78 -6.60
CA PHE A 259 28.59 -8.13 -6.17
C PHE A 259 28.68 -6.62 -6.31
N VAL A 260 29.74 -5.98 -5.84
CA VAL A 260 29.94 -4.52 -5.94
C VAL A 260 30.00 -4.09 -7.41
N SER A 261 30.72 -4.84 -8.27
CA SER A 261 30.75 -4.56 -9.72
C SER A 261 29.34 -4.61 -10.33
N ALA A 262 28.56 -5.66 -10.01
CA ALA A 262 27.19 -5.82 -10.48
C ALA A 262 26.31 -4.63 -10.08
N MET A 263 26.33 -4.23 -8.79
CA MET A 263 25.51 -3.15 -8.27
C MET A 263 25.86 -1.77 -8.89
N ILE A 264 27.16 -1.51 -9.12
CA ILE A 264 27.60 -0.29 -9.81
C ILE A 264 27.08 -0.26 -11.24
N LYS A 265 27.23 -1.36 -12.00
CA LYS A 265 26.78 -1.44 -13.39
C LYS A 265 25.27 -1.30 -13.51
N VAL A 266 24.50 -1.98 -12.65
CA VAL A 266 23.04 -1.91 -12.65
C VAL A 266 22.58 -0.48 -12.34
N ASN A 267 23.17 0.15 -11.33
CA ASN A 267 22.80 1.53 -10.97
C ASN A 267 23.11 2.50 -12.12
N PHE A 268 24.30 2.41 -12.72
CA PHE A 268 24.67 3.25 -13.85
C PHE A 268 23.73 3.02 -15.06
N ALA A 269 23.47 1.77 -15.42
CA ALA A 269 22.61 1.43 -16.54
C ALA A 269 21.15 1.88 -16.32
N SER A 270 20.62 1.75 -15.10
CA SER A 270 19.28 2.20 -14.76
C SER A 270 19.14 3.74 -14.85
N VAL A 271 20.15 4.49 -14.41
CA VAL A 271 20.17 5.95 -14.57
C VAL A 271 20.27 6.34 -16.04
N ALA A 272 21.12 5.67 -16.81
CA ALA A 272 21.27 5.91 -18.25
C ALA A 272 19.94 5.63 -19.00
N GLU A 273 19.28 4.51 -18.72
CA GLU A 273 17.97 4.17 -19.29
C GLU A 273 16.92 5.25 -18.96
N SER A 274 16.83 5.66 -17.70
CA SER A 274 15.84 6.67 -17.29
C SER A 274 16.07 8.02 -17.97
N ASN A 275 17.34 8.41 -18.16
CA ASN A 275 17.70 9.64 -18.88
C ASN A 275 17.40 9.54 -20.37
N ALA A 276 17.68 8.40 -21.00
CA ALA A 276 17.36 8.16 -22.41
C ALA A 276 15.84 8.21 -22.65
N VAL A 277 15.04 7.55 -21.79
CA VAL A 277 13.58 7.62 -21.87
C VAL A 277 13.06 9.04 -21.66
N ALA A 278 13.62 9.79 -20.73
CA ALA A 278 13.23 11.18 -20.49
C ALA A 278 13.56 12.08 -21.70
N LEU A 279 14.74 11.91 -22.30
CA LEU A 279 15.15 12.63 -23.51
C LEU A 279 14.24 12.28 -24.70
N TRP A 280 13.99 10.99 -24.91
CA TRP A 280 13.09 10.52 -25.97
C TRP A 280 11.68 11.11 -25.84
N ARG A 281 11.10 11.14 -24.63
CA ARG A 281 9.81 11.78 -24.37
C ARG A 281 9.83 13.28 -24.71
N ARG A 282 10.92 13.98 -24.39
CA ARG A 282 11.08 15.42 -24.75
C ARG A 282 11.14 15.62 -26.26
N LEU A 283 11.86 14.77 -26.98
CA LEU A 283 11.93 14.83 -28.44
C LEU A 283 10.57 14.59 -29.08
N LEU A 284 9.83 13.60 -28.61
CA LEU A 284 8.47 13.31 -29.07
C LEU A 284 7.52 14.50 -28.81
N SER A 285 7.58 15.11 -27.62
CA SER A 285 6.74 16.27 -27.29
C SER A 285 7.09 17.51 -28.11
N ALA A 286 8.33 17.62 -28.63
CA ALA A 286 8.79 18.67 -29.52
C ALA A 286 8.49 18.37 -31.01
N GLY A 287 7.76 17.30 -31.33
CA GLY A 287 7.45 16.87 -32.68
C GLY A 287 8.65 16.32 -33.48
N LYS A 288 9.76 16.04 -32.80
CA LYS A 288 10.95 15.42 -33.39
C LYS A 288 10.85 13.91 -33.25
N TYR A 289 10.76 13.20 -34.35
CA TYR A 289 10.73 11.75 -34.34
C TYR A 289 12.18 11.21 -34.38
N ALA A 290 12.60 10.58 -33.32
CA ALA A 290 13.84 9.81 -33.26
C ALA A 290 13.52 8.41 -32.73
N PRO A 291 14.04 7.33 -33.35
CA PRO A 291 13.92 5.99 -32.79
C PRO A 291 14.63 5.93 -31.44
N PHE A 292 14.09 5.15 -30.50
CA PHE A 292 14.62 5.09 -29.14
C PHE A 292 16.09 4.65 -29.05
N TYR A 293 16.55 3.82 -29.99
CA TYR A 293 17.93 3.34 -30.05
C TYR A 293 18.94 4.37 -30.60
N ASP A 294 18.48 5.52 -31.08
CA ASP A 294 19.33 6.63 -31.55
C ASP A 294 19.50 7.73 -30.49
N VAL A 295 18.96 7.54 -29.28
CA VAL A 295 19.01 8.42 -28.14
C VAL A 295 19.94 7.85 -27.07
#